data_da9712c41af9db1a51d4805e6f2e5977
#
_entry.id   da9712c41af9db1a51d4805e6f2e5977
#
_cell.length_a   1.000
_cell.length_b   1.000
_cell.length_c   1.000
_cell.angle_alpha   90.00
_cell.angle_beta   90.00
_cell.angle_gamma   90.00
#
_symmetry.space_group_name_H-M   'P 1'
#
loop_
_entity.id
_entity.type
_entity.pdbx_description
1 polymer ?
#
loop_
_entity_poly.entity_id
_entity_poly.type
_entity_poly.pdbx_seq_one_letter_code
_entity_poly.pdbx_strand_id
1 'polypeptide(L)'
;MKSAWKLFALILALASSAAHAAIVFNEGDFSTWIFGSYGSGGGTATMTREATGGNPGARLNATTVTFGVAAFGYATSINPDYSTTATLAGTPVTLALDVLSGPGAFGQGQSILVLIEQGGAVYALDLGFTNVQAAFTRLSFSGTLNAASFTLVQGAGPATPNLNGGVVTRFGLATANSNSGVLTQYYDNVSLDISPTAVSPTSFASIPTLSEWALIALMAFVAILGIRRIAVR
;
A
#
# COMPACT_ATOMS: atom_id res chain seq x y z
N MET A 1 -5.65 44.11 -20.44
CA MET A 1 -5.07 43.62 -19.17
C MET A 1 -5.94 42.57 -18.43
N LYS A 2 -7.28 42.61 -18.49
CA LYS A 2 -8.15 41.62 -17.80
C LYS A 2 -8.12 40.18 -18.35
N SER A 3 -7.69 39.97 -19.61
CA SER A 3 -7.63 38.64 -20.24
C SER A 3 -6.38 37.84 -19.88
N ALA A 4 -5.24 38.50 -19.62
CA ALA A 4 -3.99 37.83 -19.27
C ALA A 4 -4.03 37.18 -17.88
N TRP A 5 -4.74 37.79 -16.95
CA TRP A 5 -4.91 37.24 -15.60
C TRP A 5 -5.76 35.95 -15.57
N LYS A 6 -6.75 35.85 -16.43
CA LYS A 6 -7.58 34.64 -16.54
C LYS A 6 -6.80 33.47 -17.12
N LEU A 7 -5.89 33.75 -18.06
CA LEU A 7 -5.02 32.71 -18.64
C LEU A 7 -4.00 32.19 -17.62
N PHE A 8 -3.43 33.11 -16.82
CA PHE A 8 -2.46 32.73 -15.76
C PHE A 8 -3.08 31.90 -14.64
N ALA A 9 -4.31 32.26 -14.23
CA ALA A 9 -5.06 31.46 -13.23
C ALA A 9 -5.44 30.08 -13.74
N LEU A 10 -5.74 29.94 -15.04
CA LEU A 10 -6.06 28.65 -15.65
C LEU A 10 -4.82 27.75 -15.77
N ILE A 11 -3.66 28.31 -16.07
CA ILE A 11 -2.40 27.55 -16.16
C ILE A 11 -1.94 27.07 -14.77
N LEU A 12 -2.13 27.89 -13.74
CA LEU A 12 -1.79 27.51 -12.35
C LEU A 12 -2.72 26.40 -11.82
N ALA A 13 -3.98 26.38 -12.23
CA ALA A 13 -4.95 25.33 -11.84
C ALA A 13 -4.68 23.98 -12.51
N LEU A 14 -4.05 23.97 -13.69
CA LEU A 14 -3.68 22.74 -14.41
C LEU A 14 -2.38 22.10 -13.94
N ALA A 15 -1.56 22.81 -13.16
CA ALA A 15 -0.29 22.31 -12.65
C ALA A 15 -0.39 21.55 -11.32
N SER A 16 -1.56 21.49 -10.71
CA SER A 16 -1.80 20.64 -9.53
C SER A 16 -2.11 19.20 -9.95
N SER A 17 -1.15 18.50 -10.55
CA SER A 17 -1.15 17.04 -10.51
C SER A 17 -1.03 16.68 -9.03
N ALA A 18 -2.11 16.18 -8.43
CA ALA A 18 -2.06 15.62 -7.10
C ALA A 18 -1.02 14.48 -7.12
N ALA A 19 0.20 14.77 -6.68
CA ALA A 19 1.15 13.74 -6.38
C ALA A 19 0.51 12.91 -5.26
N HIS A 20 0.00 11.73 -5.61
CA HIS A 20 -0.49 10.79 -4.62
C HIS A 20 0.74 10.38 -3.81
N ALA A 21 0.73 10.72 -2.51
CA ALA A 21 1.79 10.30 -1.62
C ALA A 21 1.83 8.76 -1.61
N ALA A 22 3.01 8.19 -1.85
CA ALA A 22 3.24 6.78 -1.65
C ALA A 22 2.91 6.42 -0.19
N ILE A 23 2.21 5.31 0.01
CA ILE A 23 2.00 4.75 1.34
C ILE A 23 3.11 3.75 1.55
N VAL A 24 4.08 4.15 2.35
CA VAL A 24 5.21 3.30 2.72
C VAL A 24 5.27 3.26 4.23
N PHE A 25 5.21 2.07 4.79
CA PHE A 25 5.54 1.87 6.19
C PHE A 25 6.54 0.72 6.37
N ASN A 26 7.31 0.80 7.45
CA ASN A 26 8.22 -0.25 7.87
C ASN A 26 8.03 -0.42 9.38
N GLU A 27 7.64 -1.59 9.80
CA GLU A 27 7.19 -1.85 11.16
C GLU A 27 7.85 -3.10 11.74
N GLY A 28 8.38 -2.99 12.93
CA GLY A 28 9.01 -4.09 13.68
C GLY A 28 8.58 -4.13 15.15
N ASP A 29 7.83 -3.12 15.63
CA ASP A 29 7.35 -3.11 17.03
C ASP A 29 5.91 -3.63 17.16
N PHE A 30 5.01 -3.35 16.22
CA PHE A 30 3.61 -3.81 16.18
C PHE A 30 2.76 -3.42 17.40
N SER A 31 3.21 -2.48 18.24
CA SER A 31 2.54 -2.16 19.52
C SER A 31 1.19 -1.48 19.32
N THR A 32 0.98 -0.80 18.21
CA THR A 32 -0.26 -0.10 17.86
C THR A 32 -1.20 -0.94 16.99
N TRP A 33 -0.76 -2.12 16.54
CA TRP A 33 -1.54 -2.92 15.60
C TRP A 33 -2.77 -3.56 16.25
N ILE A 34 -3.84 -3.63 15.46
CA ILE A 34 -5.12 -4.23 15.87
C ILE A 34 -5.20 -5.64 15.30
N PHE A 35 -5.31 -6.63 16.17
CA PHE A 35 -5.33 -8.05 15.81
C PHE A 35 -6.74 -8.59 15.72
N GLY A 36 -6.97 -9.47 14.78
CA GLY A 36 -8.22 -10.17 14.59
C GLY A 36 -8.01 -11.57 13.98
N SER A 37 -9.09 -12.30 13.86
CA SER A 37 -9.07 -13.61 13.23
C SER A 37 -10.41 -13.91 12.57
N TYR A 38 -10.35 -14.71 11.52
CA TYR A 38 -11.51 -15.25 10.84
C TYR A 38 -11.24 -16.69 10.47
N GLY A 39 -12.23 -17.56 10.59
CA GLY A 39 -12.13 -18.96 10.22
C GLY A 39 -13.37 -19.45 9.50
N SER A 40 -13.21 -20.45 8.66
CA SER A 40 -14.29 -21.14 7.95
C SER A 40 -14.08 -22.65 7.99
N GLY A 41 -15.15 -23.42 7.91
CA GLY A 41 -15.10 -24.88 7.90
C GLY A 41 -14.48 -25.50 9.18
N GLY A 42 -14.51 -24.80 10.31
CA GLY A 42 -13.87 -25.20 11.57
C GLY A 42 -12.39 -24.80 11.69
N GLY A 43 -11.82 -24.15 10.70
CA GLY A 43 -10.48 -23.58 10.81
C GLY A 43 -10.44 -22.37 11.75
N THR A 44 -9.35 -22.21 12.48
CA THR A 44 -9.08 -21.07 13.34
C THR A 44 -7.72 -20.48 13.05
N ALA A 45 -7.54 -19.22 13.38
CA ALA A 45 -6.25 -18.56 13.29
C ALA A 45 -6.11 -17.53 14.41
N THR A 46 -4.89 -17.27 14.82
CA THR A 46 -4.56 -16.21 15.77
C THR A 46 -3.31 -15.48 15.30
N MET A 47 -3.27 -14.18 15.51
CA MET A 47 -2.05 -13.38 15.37
C MET A 47 -1.89 -12.56 16.64
N THR A 48 -0.70 -12.60 17.22
CA THR A 48 -0.37 -11.86 18.45
C THR A 48 1.01 -11.24 18.32
N ARG A 49 1.19 -10.14 19.02
CA ARG A 49 2.52 -9.54 19.20
C ARG A 49 3.27 -10.25 20.31
N GLU A 50 4.49 -10.65 20.06
CA GLU A 50 5.48 -11.04 21.06
C GLU A 50 6.51 -9.91 21.19
N ALA A 51 6.76 -9.45 22.42
CA ALA A 51 7.65 -8.31 22.67
C ALA A 51 9.13 -8.60 22.40
N THR A 52 9.48 -9.87 22.27
CA THR A 52 10.85 -10.37 22.03
C THR A 52 10.82 -11.51 21.02
N GLY A 53 12.01 -11.88 20.51
CA GLY A 53 12.17 -13.01 19.60
C GLY A 53 12.08 -12.64 18.13
N GLY A 54 12.00 -11.35 17.81
CA GLY A 54 12.11 -10.82 16.45
C GLY A 54 13.58 -10.70 15.98
N ASN A 55 13.75 -10.05 14.84
CA ASN A 55 15.03 -9.85 14.15
C ASN A 55 15.31 -8.35 13.83
N PRO A 56 15.71 -7.53 14.83
CA PRO A 56 15.65 -7.73 16.27
C PRO A 56 14.32 -7.26 16.90
N GLY A 57 14.10 -7.56 18.19
CA GLY A 57 13.03 -6.97 18.99
C GLY A 57 11.73 -7.76 19.02
N ALA A 58 10.60 -7.08 18.79
CA ALA A 58 9.27 -7.70 18.75
C ALA A 58 9.05 -8.51 17.47
N ARG A 59 8.04 -9.38 17.49
CA ARG A 59 7.58 -10.11 16.30
C ARG A 59 6.07 -10.37 16.36
N LEU A 60 5.51 -10.70 15.23
CA LEU A 60 4.16 -11.29 15.14
C LEU A 60 4.27 -12.81 15.21
N ASN A 61 3.43 -13.42 16.02
CA ASN A 61 3.23 -14.88 16.06
C ASN A 61 1.87 -15.17 15.42
N ALA A 62 1.89 -15.83 14.28
CA ALA A 62 0.68 -16.24 13.57
C ALA A 62 0.54 -17.75 13.59
N THR A 63 -0.51 -18.24 14.22
CA THR A 63 -0.83 -19.68 14.28
C THR A 63 -2.16 -19.93 13.61
N THR A 64 -2.18 -20.87 12.68
CA THR A 64 -3.38 -21.35 12.00
C THR A 64 -3.61 -22.81 12.37
N VAL A 65 -4.87 -23.17 12.61
CA VAL A 65 -5.31 -24.53 12.89
C VAL A 65 -6.41 -24.89 11.91
N THR A 66 -6.19 -25.90 11.10
CA THR A 66 -7.13 -26.32 10.06
C THR A 66 -7.33 -27.84 10.09
N PHE A 67 -8.51 -28.30 9.72
CA PHE A 67 -8.91 -29.69 9.79
C PHE A 67 -9.46 -30.20 8.45
N GLY A 68 -8.69 -30.00 7.37
CA GLY A 68 -9.05 -30.49 6.03
C GLY A 68 -9.13 -29.38 4.98
N VAL A 69 -9.30 -29.77 3.74
CA VAL A 69 -9.20 -28.89 2.56
C VAL A 69 -10.27 -27.79 2.44
N ALA A 70 -11.35 -27.88 3.20
CA ALA A 70 -12.40 -26.85 3.22
C ALA A 70 -12.31 -25.91 4.43
N ALA A 71 -11.37 -26.18 5.35
CA ALA A 71 -11.16 -25.36 6.53
C ALA A 71 -9.98 -24.41 6.29
N PHE A 72 -10.18 -23.14 6.54
CA PHE A 72 -9.09 -22.16 6.52
C PHE A 72 -9.26 -21.15 7.64
N GLY A 73 -8.14 -20.62 8.10
CA GLY A 73 -8.11 -19.57 9.09
C GLY A 73 -7.28 -18.40 8.58
N TYR A 74 -7.79 -17.19 8.75
CA TYR A 74 -7.08 -15.95 8.53
C TYR A 74 -6.70 -15.35 9.89
N ALA A 75 -5.43 -15.13 10.11
CA ALA A 75 -4.95 -14.29 11.20
C ALA A 75 -4.69 -12.91 10.63
N THR A 76 -5.31 -11.90 11.20
CA THR A 76 -5.32 -10.54 10.65
C THR A 76 -4.68 -9.55 11.61
N SER A 77 -3.99 -8.56 11.05
CA SER A 77 -3.47 -7.41 11.78
C SER A 77 -3.57 -6.14 10.93
N ILE A 78 -4.09 -5.08 11.51
CA ILE A 78 -4.24 -3.78 10.83
C ILE A 78 -3.42 -2.75 11.56
N ASN A 79 -2.65 -1.98 10.81
CA ASN A 79 -1.94 -0.83 11.33
C ASN A 79 -2.85 0.41 11.26
N PRO A 80 -3.31 0.94 12.40
CA PRO A 80 -4.22 2.08 12.42
C PRO A 80 -3.56 3.41 12.03
N ASP A 81 -2.24 3.49 12.10
CA ASP A 81 -1.48 4.72 11.89
C ASP A 81 -1.30 5.04 10.39
N TYR A 82 -1.51 4.03 9.53
CA TYR A 82 -1.37 4.19 8.08
C TYR A 82 -2.72 4.09 7.38
N SER A 83 -3.19 5.22 6.87
CA SER A 83 -4.44 5.29 6.13
C SER A 83 -4.37 6.28 4.97
N THR A 84 -5.25 6.10 3.99
CA THR A 84 -5.40 7.00 2.86
C THR A 84 -6.84 7.10 2.42
N THR A 85 -7.17 8.18 1.70
CA THR A 85 -8.40 8.33 0.91
C THR A 85 -8.12 8.41 -0.59
N ALA A 86 -6.88 8.16 -1.00
CA ALA A 86 -6.46 8.22 -2.40
C ALA A 86 -7.07 7.08 -3.24
N THR A 87 -7.03 7.25 -4.56
CA THR A 87 -7.35 6.18 -5.51
C THR A 87 -6.24 5.15 -5.51
N LEU A 88 -6.61 3.89 -5.29
CA LEU A 88 -5.70 2.75 -5.18
C LEU A 88 -5.89 1.74 -6.33
N ALA A 89 -6.94 1.88 -7.14
CA ALA A 89 -7.21 0.96 -8.24
C ALA A 89 -6.06 0.91 -9.25
N GLY A 90 -5.58 -0.30 -9.54
CA GLY A 90 -4.45 -0.52 -10.45
C GLY A 90 -3.07 -0.20 -9.88
N THR A 91 -2.98 0.19 -8.61
CA THR A 91 -1.71 0.53 -7.96
C THR A 91 -0.90 -0.73 -7.64
N PRO A 92 0.40 -0.77 -7.95
CA PRO A 92 1.29 -1.82 -7.47
C PRO A 92 1.38 -1.81 -5.96
N VAL A 93 1.48 -2.99 -5.37
CA VAL A 93 1.74 -3.19 -3.94
C VAL A 93 2.90 -4.15 -3.78
N THR A 94 3.82 -3.84 -2.87
CA THR A 94 4.89 -4.74 -2.44
C THR A 94 4.84 -4.86 -0.93
N LEU A 95 4.76 -6.10 -0.45
CA LEU A 95 4.84 -6.45 0.96
C LEU A 95 6.12 -7.25 1.18
N ALA A 96 6.99 -6.79 2.05
CA ALA A 96 8.18 -7.52 2.42
C ALA A 96 8.26 -7.67 3.94
N LEU A 97 8.72 -8.84 4.40
CA LEU A 97 8.78 -9.18 5.81
C LEU A 97 9.83 -10.26 6.07
N ASP A 98 10.34 -10.30 7.28
CA ASP A 98 11.22 -11.37 7.74
C ASP A 98 10.35 -12.52 8.28
N VAL A 99 10.58 -13.72 7.83
CA VAL A 99 9.80 -14.92 8.17
C VAL A 99 10.69 -15.96 8.84
N LEU A 100 10.20 -16.51 9.96
CA LEU A 100 10.74 -17.70 10.61
C LEU A 100 9.59 -18.69 10.86
N SER A 101 9.76 -19.94 10.51
CA SER A 101 8.76 -20.97 10.79
C SER A 101 8.91 -21.55 12.19
N GLY A 102 7.78 -21.76 12.85
CA GLY A 102 7.73 -22.42 14.16
C GLY A 102 8.06 -23.92 14.08
N PRO A 103 8.25 -24.55 15.22
CA PRO A 103 8.48 -26.00 15.28
C PRO A 103 7.35 -26.80 14.61
N GLY A 104 7.71 -27.77 13.80
CA GLY A 104 6.75 -28.63 13.10
C GLY A 104 6.05 -27.97 11.90
N ALA A 105 6.53 -26.81 11.44
CA ALA A 105 6.02 -26.19 10.22
C ALA A 105 6.22 -27.12 9.00
N PHE A 106 5.25 -27.11 8.11
CA PHE A 106 5.19 -28.01 6.97
C PHE A 106 4.63 -27.33 5.71
N GLY A 107 4.77 -28.01 4.58
CA GLY A 107 4.20 -27.61 3.31
C GLY A 107 4.77 -26.30 2.78
N GLN A 108 3.91 -25.48 2.21
CA GLN A 108 4.29 -24.19 1.63
C GLN A 108 4.33 -23.03 2.65
N GLY A 109 4.23 -23.32 3.95
CA GLY A 109 4.07 -22.29 4.96
C GLY A 109 2.65 -21.70 4.94
N GLN A 110 2.55 -20.45 5.36
CA GLN A 110 1.28 -19.70 5.31
C GLN A 110 1.21 -18.83 4.06
N SER A 111 0.00 -18.63 3.53
CA SER A 111 -0.26 -17.53 2.57
C SER A 111 -0.02 -16.20 3.24
N ILE A 112 0.51 -15.25 2.48
CA ILE A 112 0.70 -13.87 2.87
C ILE A 112 -0.28 -13.00 2.08
N LEU A 113 -1.06 -12.20 2.82
CA LEU A 113 -2.10 -11.36 2.24
C LEU A 113 -1.92 -9.91 2.71
N VAL A 114 -2.08 -8.98 1.78
CA VAL A 114 -2.29 -7.58 2.14
C VAL A 114 -3.74 -7.40 2.58
N LEU A 115 -3.92 -6.76 3.73
CA LEU A 115 -5.23 -6.36 4.20
C LEU A 115 -5.50 -4.90 3.89
N ILE A 116 -6.77 -4.62 3.57
CA ILE A 116 -7.34 -3.29 3.66
C ILE A 116 -8.59 -3.32 4.53
N GLU A 117 -8.77 -2.28 5.34
CA GLU A 117 -9.96 -2.07 6.15
C GLU A 117 -10.66 -0.79 5.69
N GLN A 118 -11.97 -0.88 5.47
CA GLN A 118 -12.84 0.23 5.09
C GLN A 118 -14.16 0.15 5.87
N GLY A 119 -14.37 1.09 6.79
CA GLY A 119 -15.60 1.18 7.56
C GLY A 119 -15.95 -0.06 8.39
N GLY A 120 -14.95 -0.80 8.87
CA GLY A 120 -15.09 -2.03 9.64
C GLY A 120 -15.17 -3.31 8.80
N ALA A 121 -15.21 -3.21 7.48
CA ALA A 121 -15.06 -4.35 6.57
C ALA A 121 -13.57 -4.56 6.25
N VAL A 122 -13.10 -5.80 6.39
CA VAL A 122 -11.70 -6.18 6.14
C VAL A 122 -11.63 -7.08 4.91
N TYR A 123 -10.80 -6.71 3.99
CA TYR A 123 -10.58 -7.40 2.72
C TYR A 123 -9.12 -7.85 2.62
N ALA A 124 -8.91 -9.01 2.04
CA ALA A 124 -7.60 -9.63 1.88
C ALA A 124 -7.28 -9.88 0.40
N LEU A 125 -6.07 -9.53 0.00
CA LEU A 125 -5.47 -9.84 -1.29
C LEU A 125 -4.32 -10.82 -1.07
N ASP A 126 -4.43 -12.04 -1.61
CA ASP A 126 -3.38 -13.06 -1.54
C ASP A 126 -2.21 -12.67 -2.47
N LEU A 127 -1.00 -12.69 -1.92
CA LEU A 127 0.24 -12.40 -2.65
C LEU A 127 1.13 -13.63 -2.84
N GLY A 128 0.84 -14.75 -2.17
CA GLY A 128 1.61 -15.98 -2.28
C GLY A 128 1.93 -16.64 -0.94
N PHE A 129 2.90 -17.56 -0.94
CA PHE A 129 3.24 -18.42 0.20
C PHE A 129 4.66 -18.15 0.71
N THR A 130 4.82 -18.21 2.05
CA THR A 130 6.11 -17.97 2.72
C THR A 130 7.12 -19.11 2.57
N ASN A 131 6.68 -20.30 2.26
CA ASN A 131 7.43 -21.54 2.45
C ASN A 131 7.93 -21.73 3.89
N VAL A 132 8.50 -22.88 4.20
CA VAL A 132 9.10 -23.13 5.51
C VAL A 132 10.48 -22.50 5.57
N GLN A 133 10.71 -21.65 6.59
CA GLN A 133 11.98 -20.95 6.83
C GLN A 133 12.59 -21.41 8.14
N ALA A 134 13.81 -21.93 8.10
CA ALA A 134 14.54 -22.40 9.28
C ALA A 134 15.18 -21.27 10.11
N ALA A 135 15.31 -20.09 9.53
CA ALA A 135 15.82 -18.87 10.18
C ALA A 135 15.05 -17.68 9.62
N PHE A 136 15.12 -16.53 10.30
CA PHE A 136 14.54 -15.31 9.75
C PHE A 136 15.11 -15.02 8.36
N THR A 137 14.23 -15.05 7.38
CA THR A 137 14.55 -14.84 5.97
C THR A 137 13.68 -13.72 5.44
N ARG A 138 14.29 -12.71 4.80
CA ARG A 138 13.56 -11.63 4.15
C ARG A 138 12.88 -12.16 2.90
N LEU A 139 11.56 -12.07 2.86
CA LEU A 139 10.74 -12.39 1.69
C LEU A 139 10.06 -11.13 1.18
N SER A 140 9.77 -11.10 -0.12
CA SER A 140 9.07 -10.01 -0.78
C SER A 140 8.01 -10.56 -1.71
N PHE A 141 6.81 -10.01 -1.62
CA PHE A 141 5.63 -10.37 -2.37
C PHE A 141 5.10 -9.15 -3.09
N SER A 142 4.68 -9.28 -4.33
CA SER A 142 4.18 -8.16 -5.12
C SER A 142 2.86 -8.51 -5.78
N GLY A 143 2.03 -7.51 -5.95
CA GLY A 143 0.73 -7.63 -6.60
C GLY A 143 0.23 -6.30 -7.13
N THR A 144 -1.01 -6.28 -7.58
CA THR A 144 -1.70 -5.06 -8.02
C THR A 144 -3.04 -4.97 -7.30
N LEU A 145 -3.35 -3.80 -6.77
CA LEU A 145 -4.61 -3.55 -6.08
C LEU A 145 -5.76 -3.50 -7.09
N ASN A 146 -6.43 -4.62 -7.25
CA ASN A 146 -7.63 -4.77 -8.06
C ASN A 146 -8.78 -5.18 -7.14
N ALA A 147 -9.86 -4.42 -7.11
CA ALA A 147 -11.00 -4.68 -6.23
C ALA A 147 -11.56 -6.09 -6.37
N ALA A 148 -11.62 -6.63 -7.58
CA ALA A 148 -12.11 -7.98 -7.84
C ALA A 148 -11.19 -9.10 -7.31
N SER A 149 -9.94 -8.80 -6.99
CA SER A 149 -8.97 -9.77 -6.45
C SER A 149 -8.99 -9.85 -4.93
N PHE A 150 -9.75 -8.97 -4.27
CA PHE A 150 -9.92 -9.00 -2.82
C PHE A 150 -11.07 -9.90 -2.41
N THR A 151 -10.91 -10.57 -1.28
CA THR A 151 -11.95 -11.33 -0.61
C THR A 151 -12.34 -10.62 0.69
N LEU A 152 -13.64 -10.44 0.94
CA LEU A 152 -14.13 -9.97 2.23
C LEU A 152 -13.92 -11.07 3.27
N VAL A 153 -13.07 -10.82 4.26
CA VAL A 153 -12.69 -11.81 5.29
C VAL A 153 -13.29 -11.52 6.65
N GLN A 154 -13.70 -10.27 6.92
CA GLN A 154 -14.29 -9.90 8.21
C GLN A 154 -15.19 -8.66 8.07
N GLY A 155 -16.19 -8.57 8.94
CA GLY A 155 -17.12 -7.44 9.00
C GLY A 155 -18.23 -7.52 7.97
N ALA A 156 -19.06 -6.47 7.93
CA ALA A 156 -20.16 -6.33 6.97
C ALA A 156 -19.82 -5.20 5.99
N GLY A 157 -19.85 -5.50 4.71
CA GLY A 157 -19.54 -4.54 3.66
C GLY A 157 -19.90 -5.07 2.27
N PRO A 158 -19.64 -4.30 1.22
CA PRO A 158 -19.71 -4.78 -0.16
C PRO A 158 -18.81 -6.00 -0.37
N ALA A 159 -19.10 -6.82 -1.39
CA ALA A 159 -18.27 -7.98 -1.71
C ALA A 159 -16.81 -7.61 -2.10
N THR A 160 -16.61 -6.39 -2.59
CA THR A 160 -15.29 -5.87 -2.97
C THR A 160 -15.07 -4.49 -2.36
N PRO A 161 -13.79 -4.12 -2.07
CA PRO A 161 -13.47 -2.80 -1.53
C PRO A 161 -13.65 -1.68 -2.57
N ASN A 162 -13.84 -0.46 -2.09
CA ASN A 162 -13.77 0.73 -2.93
C ASN A 162 -12.31 1.19 -3.09
N LEU A 163 -11.72 0.98 -4.24
CA LEU A 163 -10.37 1.43 -4.56
C LEU A 163 -10.34 2.75 -5.35
N ASN A 164 -11.49 3.38 -5.62
CA ASN A 164 -11.56 4.61 -6.41
C ASN A 164 -11.36 5.90 -5.58
N GLY A 165 -11.00 5.75 -4.32
CA GLY A 165 -10.77 6.87 -3.41
C GLY A 165 -12.02 7.38 -2.71
N GLY A 166 -11.84 8.40 -1.87
CA GLY A 166 -12.91 9.03 -1.09
C GLY A 166 -13.37 8.27 0.16
N VAL A 167 -12.85 7.06 0.39
CA VAL A 167 -13.12 6.26 1.59
C VAL A 167 -11.82 6.07 2.35
N VAL A 168 -11.85 6.24 3.67
CA VAL A 168 -10.68 5.96 4.52
C VAL A 168 -10.34 4.48 4.43
N THR A 169 -9.15 4.20 3.94
CA THR A 169 -8.61 2.84 3.79
C THR A 169 -7.38 2.70 4.68
N ARG A 170 -7.41 1.73 5.60
CA ARG A 170 -6.26 1.32 6.42
C ARG A 170 -5.65 0.06 5.87
N PHE A 171 -4.39 -0.17 6.20
CA PHE A 171 -3.63 -1.30 5.67
C PHE A 171 -3.18 -2.23 6.78
N GLY A 172 -2.92 -3.47 6.39
CA GLY A 172 -2.44 -4.48 7.30
C GLY A 172 -1.90 -5.72 6.61
N LEU A 173 -1.63 -6.72 7.42
CA LEU A 173 -1.13 -8.03 7.06
C LEU A 173 -2.12 -9.09 7.50
N ALA A 174 -2.40 -10.05 6.64
CA ALA A 174 -2.99 -11.32 7.07
C ALA A 174 -2.12 -12.49 6.67
N THR A 175 -2.31 -13.58 7.38
CA THR A 175 -1.82 -14.89 7.00
C THR A 175 -2.96 -15.88 6.99
N ALA A 176 -2.88 -16.87 6.11
CA ALA A 176 -3.87 -17.91 5.98
C ALA A 176 -3.24 -19.27 5.73
N ASN A 177 -3.96 -20.32 6.09
CA ASN A 177 -3.59 -21.69 5.77
C ASN A 177 -4.85 -22.52 5.54
N SER A 178 -4.79 -23.43 4.57
CA SER A 178 -5.84 -24.41 4.27
C SER A 178 -5.36 -25.86 4.41
N ASN A 179 -4.09 -26.09 4.74
CA ASN A 179 -3.56 -27.44 4.98
C ASN A 179 -3.97 -27.93 6.36
N SER A 180 -4.30 -29.23 6.48
CA SER A 180 -4.64 -29.83 7.78
C SER A 180 -3.47 -29.80 8.74
N GLY A 181 -3.73 -29.34 9.96
CA GLY A 181 -2.77 -29.30 11.05
C GLY A 181 -2.63 -27.92 11.70
N VAL A 182 -1.65 -27.84 12.58
CA VAL A 182 -1.26 -26.58 13.25
C VAL A 182 -0.01 -26.07 12.58
N LEU A 183 -0.07 -24.84 12.10
CA LEU A 183 1.06 -24.18 11.46
C LEU A 183 1.31 -22.84 12.13
N THR A 184 2.51 -22.67 12.69
CA THR A 184 2.96 -21.41 13.29
C THR A 184 4.08 -20.80 12.45
N GLN A 185 3.97 -19.52 12.17
CA GLN A 185 5.07 -18.72 11.60
C GLN A 185 5.19 -17.40 12.36
N TYR A 186 6.41 -16.89 12.38
CA TYR A 186 6.76 -15.62 13.01
C TYR A 186 7.13 -14.62 11.92
N TYR A 187 6.68 -13.39 12.08
CA TYR A 187 6.91 -12.31 11.14
C TYR A 187 7.51 -11.11 11.85
N ASP A 188 8.45 -10.47 11.20
CA ASP A 188 9.12 -9.27 11.68
C ASP A 188 9.46 -8.33 10.53
N ASN A 189 9.86 -7.10 10.86
CA ASN A 189 10.30 -6.10 9.89
C ASN A 189 9.35 -5.97 8.69
N VAL A 190 8.04 -5.92 8.95
CA VAL A 190 7.01 -5.81 7.92
C VAL A 190 7.10 -4.45 7.25
N SER A 191 7.31 -4.44 5.94
CA SER A 191 7.24 -3.24 5.12
C SER A 191 6.19 -3.37 4.03
N LEU A 192 5.37 -2.34 3.88
CA LEU A 192 4.39 -2.24 2.80
C LEU A 192 4.72 -1.00 1.97
N ASP A 193 4.80 -1.18 0.66
CA ASP A 193 4.93 -0.10 -0.32
C ASP A 193 3.73 -0.15 -1.27
N ILE A 194 2.93 0.91 -1.24
CA ILE A 194 1.86 1.15 -2.18
C ILE A 194 2.18 2.48 -2.85
N SER A 195 2.93 2.41 -3.92
CA SER A 195 3.32 3.57 -4.70
C SER A 195 2.46 3.61 -5.96
N PRO A 196 1.52 4.56 -6.05
CA PRO A 196 0.83 4.81 -7.31
C PRO A 196 1.91 5.04 -8.38
N THR A 197 1.93 4.21 -9.42
CA THR A 197 2.80 4.48 -10.55
C THR A 197 2.45 5.89 -11.02
N ALA A 198 3.41 6.82 -10.91
CA ALA A 198 3.25 8.11 -11.55
C ALA A 198 2.89 7.78 -12.99
N VAL A 199 1.68 8.12 -13.43
CA VAL A 199 1.33 8.05 -14.84
C VAL A 199 2.35 8.94 -15.48
N SER A 200 3.37 8.36 -16.12
CA SER A 200 4.28 9.15 -16.94
C SER A 200 3.40 9.96 -17.85
N PRO A 201 3.41 11.29 -17.76
CA PRO A 201 2.56 12.08 -18.63
C PRO A 201 2.94 11.64 -20.04
N THR A 202 2.01 10.95 -20.70
CA THR A 202 2.16 10.56 -22.10
C THR A 202 2.57 11.82 -22.83
N SER A 203 3.86 11.96 -23.10
CA SER A 203 4.54 13.00 -23.88
C SER A 203 3.72 14.28 -24.07
N PHE A 204 3.41 14.97 -22.98
CA PHE A 204 3.13 16.40 -23.12
C PHE A 204 4.46 17.02 -23.54
N ALA A 205 4.43 17.75 -24.66
CA ALA A 205 5.57 18.54 -25.09
C ALA A 205 6.19 19.18 -23.84
N SER A 206 7.48 18.96 -23.62
CA SER A 206 8.19 19.36 -22.41
C SER A 206 7.74 20.75 -21.98
N ILE A 207 7.05 20.83 -20.83
CA ILE A 207 6.69 22.15 -20.29
C ILE A 207 8.03 22.82 -20.01
N PRO A 208 8.32 24.00 -20.62
CA PRO A 208 9.59 24.65 -20.44
C PRO A 208 9.92 24.76 -18.96
N THR A 209 11.13 24.41 -18.56
CA THR A 209 11.57 24.51 -17.18
C THR A 209 11.46 25.95 -16.68
N LEU A 210 11.48 26.15 -15.36
CA LEU A 210 11.38 27.51 -14.78
C LEU A 210 12.44 28.46 -15.36
N SER A 211 13.61 27.93 -15.74
CA SER A 211 14.68 28.68 -16.41
C SER A 211 14.31 29.11 -17.83
N GLU A 212 13.60 28.25 -18.57
CA GLU A 212 13.13 28.55 -19.92
C GLU A 212 12.03 29.62 -19.89
N TRP A 213 11.10 29.54 -18.93
CA TRP A 213 10.11 30.59 -18.70
C TRP A 213 10.74 31.90 -18.27
N ALA A 214 11.79 31.86 -17.43
CA ALA A 214 12.55 33.04 -17.05
C ALA A 214 13.25 33.67 -18.27
N LEU A 215 13.78 32.85 -19.17
CA LEU A 215 14.43 33.32 -20.40
C LEU A 215 13.43 33.95 -21.37
N ILE A 216 12.26 33.37 -21.54
CA ILE A 216 11.16 33.89 -22.34
C ILE A 216 10.69 35.27 -21.78
N ALA A 217 10.52 35.36 -20.46
CA ALA A 217 10.13 36.57 -19.78
C ALA A 217 11.20 37.66 -19.93
N LEU A 218 12.48 37.33 -19.84
CA LEU A 218 13.60 38.23 -20.02
C LEU A 218 13.66 38.75 -21.46
N MET A 219 13.52 37.87 -22.45
CA MET A 219 13.48 38.29 -23.87
C MET A 219 12.32 39.25 -24.17
N ALA A 220 11.12 38.95 -23.63
CA ALA A 220 9.96 39.83 -23.76
C ALA A 220 10.20 41.20 -23.10
N PHE A 221 10.85 41.23 -21.95
CA PHE A 221 11.18 42.46 -21.25
C PHE A 221 12.20 43.31 -22.03
N VAL A 222 13.24 42.68 -22.57
CA VAL A 222 14.26 43.38 -23.42
C VAL A 222 13.62 43.91 -24.70
N ALA A 223 12.72 43.18 -25.34
CA ALA A 223 12.01 43.65 -26.53
C ALA A 223 11.14 44.88 -26.24
N ILE A 224 10.42 44.89 -25.11
CA ILE A 224 9.61 46.04 -24.68
C ILE A 224 10.47 47.29 -24.42
N LEU A 225 11.62 47.12 -23.78
CA LEU A 225 12.56 48.23 -23.53
C LEU A 225 13.18 48.77 -24.83
N GLY A 226 13.49 47.87 -25.79
CA GLY A 226 14.02 48.23 -27.11
C GLY A 226 13.01 49.09 -27.90
N ILE A 227 11.74 48.69 -27.93
CA ILE A 227 10.68 49.42 -28.63
C ILE A 227 10.46 50.81 -28.00
N ARG A 228 10.49 50.94 -26.69
CA ARG A 228 10.38 52.22 -26.01
C ARG A 228 11.51 53.22 -26.36
N ARG A 229 12.74 52.74 -26.57
CA ARG A 229 13.86 53.61 -26.97
C ARG A 229 13.76 54.13 -28.41
N ILE A 230 13.12 53.35 -29.27
CA ILE A 230 12.92 53.73 -30.68
C ILE A 230 11.78 54.74 -30.82
N ALA A 231 10.74 54.62 -29.97
CA ALA A 231 9.56 55.54 -30.02
C ALA A 231 9.81 56.93 -29.39
N VAL A 232 10.95 57.19 -28.77
CA VAL A 232 11.31 58.47 -28.10
C VAL A 232 12.37 59.28 -28.91
N ARG A 233 12.74 58.78 -30.09
CA ARG A 233 13.54 59.53 -31.08
C ARG A 233 12.67 59.93 -32.25
#